data_34005104c277bd5f6cd6751b3d173c3f
#
_entry.id   34005104c277bd5f6cd6751b3d173c3f
#
_cell.length_a   1.000
_cell.length_b   1.000
_cell.length_c   1.000
_cell.angle_alpha   90.00
_cell.angle_beta   90.00
_cell.angle_gamma   90.00
#
_symmetry.space_group_name_H-M   'P 1'
#
loop_
_entity.id
_entity.type
_entity.pdbx_description
1 polymer ?
#
loop_
_entity_poly.entity_id
_entity_poly.type
_entity_poly.pdbx_seq_one_letter_code
_entity_poly.pdbx_strand_id
1 'polypeptide(L)'
;VAGRWGAGALVAAAVTLPVASYATHGGDEPVVEPGEVVVVPSGHLDLGPRMESGTWELRVRDDRDHPPVWRDLEDVVVHVVDDALVPVPGAAEYAFLGLPEGSPVHVIPQVEQEGVVWVGWNTQAPEVVDRLERGADLSLTRVEGPGAVHLFLQEGVSSEPLVLWSSTTDLPQSAWMEVNTHTHANWVFTRPGAYLLGLESTGTLVDGTPVRAGATLRVAVGDEVDPADLLEQELGEAPGDAAAAGDAGGAPEP
;
A
#
# COMPACT_ATOMS: atom_id res chain seq x y z
N VAL A 1 -20.27 37.58 5.99
CA VAL A 1 -18.92 37.46 5.41
C VAL A 1 -18.87 36.08 4.81
N ALA A 2 -19.00 35.97 3.48
CA ALA A 2 -19.02 34.69 2.76
C ALA A 2 -17.58 34.28 2.50
N GLY A 3 -17.13 33.23 3.19
CA GLY A 3 -15.87 32.56 2.90
C GLY A 3 -16.00 31.78 1.59
N ARG A 4 -15.17 32.13 0.62
CA ARG A 4 -15.03 31.37 -0.65
C ARG A 4 -14.23 30.12 -0.34
N TRP A 5 -14.90 28.98 -0.30
CA TRP A 5 -14.26 27.68 -0.36
C TRP A 5 -13.71 27.50 -1.77
N GLY A 6 -12.42 27.47 -1.90
CA GLY A 6 -11.78 27.09 -3.15
C GLY A 6 -12.08 25.61 -3.42
N ALA A 7 -12.60 25.33 -4.61
CA ALA A 7 -12.75 23.96 -5.09
C ALA A 7 -11.34 23.33 -5.18
N GLY A 8 -11.00 22.51 -4.20
CA GLY A 8 -9.86 21.60 -4.29
C GLY A 8 -10.23 20.54 -5.30
N ALA A 9 -9.88 20.74 -6.56
CA ALA A 9 -9.90 19.69 -7.55
C ALA A 9 -8.79 18.69 -7.17
N LEU A 10 -9.06 17.37 -7.32
CA LEU A 10 -8.00 16.40 -7.46
C LEU A 10 -7.09 16.87 -8.60
N VAL A 11 -6.00 17.56 -8.28
CA VAL A 11 -5.07 18.08 -9.27
C VAL A 11 -4.12 16.95 -9.62
N ALA A 12 -4.48 16.17 -10.62
CA ALA A 12 -3.50 15.41 -11.36
C ALA A 12 -2.68 16.39 -12.21
N ALA A 13 -1.63 16.94 -11.64
CA ALA A 13 -0.63 17.63 -12.42
C ALA A 13 0.18 16.56 -13.14
N ALA A 14 -0.01 16.42 -14.46
CA ALA A 14 0.94 15.71 -15.30
C ALA A 14 2.24 16.53 -15.33
N VAL A 15 3.06 16.37 -14.32
CA VAL A 15 4.46 16.72 -14.37
C VAL A 15 5.15 15.45 -14.85
N THR A 16 5.55 15.44 -16.12
CA THR A 16 6.67 14.60 -16.54
C THR A 16 7.89 15.16 -15.82
N LEU A 17 8.02 14.79 -14.55
CA LEU A 17 9.28 14.98 -13.86
C LEU A 17 10.29 14.15 -14.63
N PRO A 18 11.47 14.72 -14.96
CA PRO A 18 12.58 13.86 -15.35
C PRO A 18 12.67 12.83 -14.23
N VAL A 19 12.70 11.54 -14.59
CA VAL A 19 13.12 10.50 -13.70
C VAL A 19 14.43 11.00 -13.12
N ALA A 20 14.40 11.57 -11.93
CA ALA A 20 15.60 11.86 -11.21
C ALA A 20 16.21 10.48 -11.02
N SER A 21 17.21 10.17 -11.84
CA SER A 21 18.08 9.04 -11.60
C SER A 21 18.75 9.35 -10.28
N TYR A 22 18.11 9.00 -9.18
CA TYR A 22 18.81 8.85 -7.93
C TYR A 22 19.79 7.74 -8.21
N ALA A 23 21.04 8.15 -8.45
CA ALA A 23 22.15 7.23 -8.49
C ALA A 23 22.10 6.51 -7.14
N THR A 24 21.60 5.29 -7.13
CA THR A 24 21.71 4.39 -6.01
C THR A 24 23.19 4.20 -5.79
N HIS A 25 23.75 4.93 -4.82
CA HIS A 25 25.03 4.57 -4.28
C HIS A 25 24.76 3.28 -3.52
N GLY A 26 25.24 2.17 -4.06
CA GLY A 26 25.06 0.84 -3.52
C GLY A 26 25.70 0.71 -2.14
N GLY A 27 24.93 1.09 -1.13
CA GLY A 27 25.14 0.74 0.25
C GLY A 27 23.86 0.01 0.67
N ASP A 28 24.00 -1.10 1.37
CA ASP A 28 22.86 -1.79 1.96
C ASP A 28 22.13 -0.81 2.87
N GLU A 29 20.89 -0.42 2.48
CA GLU A 29 20.05 0.37 3.35
C GLU A 29 19.73 -0.45 4.59
N PRO A 30 19.85 0.13 5.82
CA PRO A 30 19.64 -0.63 7.04
C PRO A 30 18.23 -1.22 7.12
N VAL A 31 18.13 -2.40 7.69
CA VAL A 31 16.87 -3.00 8.13
C VAL A 31 16.73 -2.75 9.61
N VAL A 32 15.59 -2.23 10.02
CA VAL A 32 15.26 -1.98 11.43
C VAL A 32 14.88 -3.29 12.09
N GLU A 33 15.30 -3.49 13.33
CA GLU A 33 14.94 -4.68 14.10
C GLU A 33 13.41 -4.76 14.29
N PRO A 34 12.81 -5.94 14.17
CA PRO A 34 11.37 -6.12 14.38
C PRO A 34 10.92 -5.64 15.77
N GLY A 35 9.73 -5.02 15.82
CA GLY A 35 9.13 -4.49 17.04
C GLY A 35 9.44 -3.00 17.31
N GLU A 36 10.19 -2.34 16.44
CA GLU A 36 10.42 -0.89 16.50
C GLU A 36 9.31 -0.14 15.74
N VAL A 37 8.18 0.03 16.41
CA VAL A 37 6.95 0.57 15.82
C VAL A 37 7.05 2.05 15.55
N VAL A 38 6.51 2.47 14.39
CA VAL A 38 6.39 3.89 14.01
C VAL A 38 4.99 4.21 13.48
N VAL A 39 4.52 5.41 13.83
CA VAL A 39 3.33 6.03 13.23
C VAL A 39 3.77 7.06 12.21
N VAL A 40 3.21 7.00 11.01
CA VAL A 40 3.63 7.84 9.87
C VAL A 40 2.45 8.67 9.35
N PRO A 41 2.28 9.92 9.83
CA PRO A 41 1.22 10.81 9.36
C PRO A 41 1.61 11.59 8.10
N SER A 42 2.91 11.70 7.80
CA SER A 42 3.43 12.43 6.65
C SER A 42 4.80 11.90 6.25
N GLY A 43 5.25 12.23 5.03
CA GLY A 43 6.52 11.79 4.47
C GLY A 43 6.35 10.58 3.57
N HIS A 44 7.46 10.13 2.97
CA HIS A 44 7.49 9.15 1.90
C HIS A 44 7.75 7.74 2.41
N LEU A 45 6.90 6.81 1.98
CA LEU A 45 7.00 5.38 2.24
C LEU A 45 6.83 4.60 0.93
N ASP A 46 7.60 3.55 0.75
CA ASP A 46 7.40 2.59 -0.34
C ASP A 46 7.23 1.16 0.16
N LEU A 47 6.16 0.51 -0.28
CA LEU A 47 6.01 -0.93 -0.14
C LEU A 47 6.91 -1.62 -1.15
N GLY A 48 7.64 -2.64 -0.76
CA GLY A 48 8.48 -3.34 -1.74
C GLY A 48 9.01 -4.67 -1.24
N PRO A 49 9.32 -5.56 -2.20
CA PRO A 49 10.03 -6.77 -1.86
C PRO A 49 11.48 -6.48 -1.43
N ARG A 50 11.95 -7.29 -0.50
CA ARG A 50 13.34 -7.41 -0.11
C ARG A 50 13.76 -8.88 -0.19
N MET A 51 15.06 -9.10 -0.35
CA MET A 51 15.61 -10.44 -0.23
C MET A 51 16.72 -10.44 0.81
N GLU A 52 16.37 -10.80 2.02
CA GLU A 52 17.30 -10.87 3.13
C GLU A 52 17.75 -12.30 3.39
N SER A 53 19.07 -12.55 3.39
CA SER A 53 19.63 -13.88 3.61
C SER A 53 19.03 -14.99 2.73
N GLY A 54 18.54 -14.63 1.53
CA GLY A 54 17.87 -15.55 0.60
C GLY A 54 16.37 -15.74 0.82
N THR A 55 15.78 -15.07 1.80
CA THR A 55 14.34 -15.05 2.06
C THR A 55 13.70 -13.87 1.38
N TRP A 56 12.59 -14.11 0.66
CA TRP A 56 11.77 -13.07 0.06
C TRP A 56 10.82 -12.51 1.13
N GLU A 57 10.79 -11.20 1.26
CA GLU A 57 10.00 -10.48 2.25
C GLU A 57 9.29 -9.30 1.61
N LEU A 58 8.14 -8.89 2.16
CA LEU A 58 7.46 -7.65 1.82
C LEU A 58 7.68 -6.67 2.97
N ARG A 59 8.33 -5.54 2.67
CA ARG A 59 8.72 -4.55 3.67
C ARG A 59 8.28 -3.13 3.26
N VAL A 60 8.41 -2.19 4.19
CA VAL A 60 8.27 -0.75 3.96
C VAL A 60 9.65 -0.11 3.97
N ARG A 61 9.98 0.60 2.89
CA ARG A 61 11.10 1.52 2.85
C ARG A 61 10.62 2.88 3.37
N ASP A 62 11.19 3.29 4.49
CA ASP A 62 10.94 4.56 5.18
C ASP A 62 12.10 5.50 4.88
N ASP A 63 11.87 6.53 4.07
CA ASP A 63 12.91 7.49 3.69
C ASP A 63 12.68 8.90 4.24
N ARG A 64 11.87 9.02 5.29
CA ARG A 64 11.67 10.27 6.02
C ARG A 64 12.97 10.80 6.64
N ASP A 65 13.90 9.90 6.96
CA ASP A 65 15.24 10.22 7.42
C ASP A 65 16.31 9.70 6.42
N HIS A 66 17.52 10.18 6.53
CA HIS A 66 18.65 9.73 5.71
C HIS A 66 19.78 9.15 6.58
N PRO A 67 20.26 7.94 6.25
CA PRO A 67 19.83 7.07 5.14
C PRO A 67 18.43 6.51 5.35
N PRO A 68 17.72 6.14 4.26
CA PRO A 68 16.48 5.41 4.35
C PRO A 68 16.65 4.08 5.07
N VAL A 69 15.57 3.58 5.68
CA VAL A 69 15.58 2.29 6.38
C VAL A 69 14.42 1.41 5.90
N TRP A 70 14.59 0.10 6.05
CA TRP A 70 13.53 -0.88 5.79
C TRP A 70 12.94 -1.37 7.09
N ARG A 71 11.60 -1.42 7.17
CA ARG A 71 10.83 -1.86 8.33
C ARG A 71 9.90 -3.00 7.97
N ASP A 72 9.54 -3.83 8.95
CA ASP A 72 8.41 -4.75 8.80
C ASP A 72 7.11 -3.95 8.64
N LEU A 73 6.18 -4.44 7.81
CA LEU A 73 4.89 -3.77 7.61
C LEU A 73 4.10 -3.70 8.92
N GLU A 74 4.20 -4.73 9.72
CA GLU A 74 3.54 -4.85 11.02
C GLU A 74 3.99 -3.79 12.04
N ASP A 75 5.20 -3.25 11.85
CA ASP A 75 5.78 -2.19 12.70
C ASP A 75 5.45 -0.78 12.22
N VAL A 76 4.70 -0.66 11.12
CA VAL A 76 4.32 0.65 10.54
C VAL A 76 2.82 0.84 10.61
N VAL A 77 2.39 1.94 11.25
CA VAL A 77 1.02 2.44 11.14
C VAL A 77 1.01 3.67 10.25
N VAL A 78 0.43 3.54 9.07
CA VAL A 78 0.16 4.67 8.18
C VAL A 78 -1.00 5.46 8.76
N HIS A 79 -0.80 6.75 9.07
CA HIS A 79 -1.86 7.62 9.59
C HIS A 79 -2.31 8.62 8.52
N VAL A 80 -3.48 8.38 7.95
CA VAL A 80 -4.08 9.25 6.92
C VAL A 80 -4.90 10.32 7.64
N VAL A 81 -4.28 11.47 7.88
CA VAL A 81 -4.83 12.60 8.63
C VAL A 81 -5.96 13.30 7.86
N ASP A 82 -6.75 14.15 8.52
CA ASP A 82 -7.88 14.88 7.91
C ASP A 82 -7.44 15.91 6.84
N ASP A 83 -6.16 16.28 6.77
CA ASP A 83 -5.60 17.06 5.66
C ASP A 83 -5.66 16.30 4.32
N ALA A 84 -5.86 15.00 4.36
CA ALA A 84 -6.08 14.12 3.19
C ALA A 84 -7.55 14.06 2.72
N LEU A 85 -8.47 14.78 3.38
CA LEU A 85 -9.89 14.79 3.01
C LEU A 85 -10.12 15.55 1.69
N VAL A 86 -10.75 14.87 0.75
CA VAL A 86 -11.19 15.45 -0.53
C VAL A 86 -12.61 15.04 -0.85
N PRO A 87 -13.39 15.86 -1.57
CA PRO A 87 -14.71 15.48 -2.03
C PRO A 87 -14.61 14.53 -3.24
N VAL A 88 -15.50 13.52 -3.29
CA VAL A 88 -15.67 12.65 -4.46
C VAL A 88 -16.03 13.51 -5.68
N PRO A 89 -15.29 13.39 -6.81
CA PRO A 89 -15.61 14.13 -8.02
C PRO A 89 -16.97 13.71 -8.63
N GLY A 90 -17.67 14.67 -9.26
CA GLY A 90 -18.95 14.38 -9.93
C GLY A 90 -18.85 13.70 -11.31
N ALA A 91 -17.65 13.40 -11.75
CA ALA A 91 -17.42 12.76 -13.03
C ALA A 91 -17.70 11.24 -12.98
N ALA A 92 -18.30 10.70 -14.04
CA ALA A 92 -18.77 9.31 -14.08
C ALA A 92 -17.66 8.27 -13.92
N GLU A 93 -16.42 8.61 -14.29
CA GLU A 93 -15.23 7.77 -14.13
C GLU A 93 -14.88 7.44 -12.68
N TYR A 94 -15.41 8.21 -11.71
CA TYR A 94 -15.22 7.93 -10.28
C TYR A 94 -16.37 7.13 -9.64
N ALA A 95 -17.30 6.63 -10.45
CA ALA A 95 -18.43 5.80 -9.96
C ALA A 95 -18.00 4.53 -9.22
N PHE A 96 -16.75 4.05 -9.46
CA PHE A 96 -16.19 2.89 -8.77
C PHE A 96 -16.01 3.11 -7.26
N LEU A 97 -15.94 4.37 -6.79
CA LEU A 97 -15.89 4.70 -5.37
C LEU A 97 -17.19 4.37 -4.62
N GLY A 98 -18.31 4.19 -5.35
CA GLY A 98 -19.60 3.81 -4.78
C GLY A 98 -20.25 4.88 -3.89
N LEU A 99 -19.81 6.14 -3.99
CA LEU A 99 -20.27 7.25 -3.18
C LEU A 99 -20.85 8.39 -4.04
N PRO A 100 -21.82 9.17 -3.51
CA PRO A 100 -22.31 10.37 -4.17
C PRO A 100 -21.22 11.43 -4.37
N GLU A 101 -21.36 12.24 -5.43
CA GLU A 101 -20.54 13.46 -5.60
C GLU A 101 -20.51 14.32 -4.33
N GLY A 102 -19.35 14.87 -4.01
CA GLY A 102 -19.12 15.71 -2.85
C GLY A 102 -19.02 14.97 -1.51
N SER A 103 -19.20 13.66 -1.49
CA SER A 103 -18.94 12.87 -0.27
C SER A 103 -17.47 13.00 0.14
N PRO A 104 -17.16 13.22 1.43
CA PRO A 104 -15.77 13.28 1.87
C PRO A 104 -15.15 11.89 1.87
N VAL A 105 -13.94 11.77 1.34
CA VAL A 105 -13.09 10.58 1.39
C VAL A 105 -11.67 10.97 1.76
N HIS A 106 -10.94 10.10 2.43
CA HIS A 106 -9.51 10.30 2.68
C HIS A 106 -8.71 9.70 1.52
N VAL A 107 -7.74 10.46 1.02
CA VAL A 107 -6.90 10.04 -0.10
C VAL A 107 -5.43 10.23 0.24
N ILE A 108 -4.66 9.14 0.21
CA ILE A 108 -3.21 9.24 0.03
C ILE A 108 -2.99 9.52 -1.45
N PRO A 109 -2.46 10.69 -1.83
CA PRO A 109 -2.46 11.09 -3.23
C PRO A 109 -1.31 10.46 -4.01
N GLN A 110 -1.50 10.26 -5.32
CA GLN A 110 -0.45 9.82 -6.24
C GLN A 110 0.69 10.85 -6.36
N VAL A 111 0.41 12.12 -6.16
CA VAL A 111 1.38 13.23 -6.18
C VAL A 111 1.58 13.70 -4.75
N GLU A 112 2.84 13.86 -4.35
CA GLU A 112 3.18 14.29 -2.99
C GLU A 112 2.42 15.55 -2.57
N GLN A 113 1.83 15.50 -1.37
CA GLN A 113 1.15 16.61 -0.71
C GLN A 113 1.77 16.84 0.66
N GLU A 114 2.20 18.07 0.93
CA GLU A 114 2.74 18.43 2.24
C GLU A 114 1.74 18.13 3.36
N GLY A 115 2.22 17.52 4.44
CA GLY A 115 1.39 17.16 5.60
C GLY A 115 0.63 15.84 5.48
N VAL A 116 0.61 15.21 4.31
CA VAL A 116 -0.02 13.90 4.08
C VAL A 116 1.04 12.84 3.82
N VAL A 117 0.85 11.65 4.37
CA VAL A 117 1.70 10.51 4.04
C VAL A 117 1.63 10.19 2.54
N TRP A 118 2.77 9.84 1.95
CA TRP A 118 2.89 9.56 0.52
C TRP A 118 3.39 8.13 0.32
N VAL A 119 2.47 7.22 -0.03
CA VAL A 119 2.73 5.78 -0.09
C VAL A 119 2.80 5.32 -1.54
N GLY A 120 3.94 4.76 -1.89
CA GLY A 120 4.20 4.12 -3.17
C GLY A 120 4.58 2.65 -3.02
N TRP A 121 5.16 2.12 -4.09
CA TRP A 121 5.85 0.83 -4.10
C TRP A 121 7.09 0.90 -4.98
N ASN A 122 8.09 0.08 -4.65
CA ASN A 122 9.28 -0.04 -5.47
C ASN A 122 9.84 -1.47 -5.51
N THR A 123 10.60 -1.73 -6.55
CA THR A 123 11.36 -2.96 -6.75
C THR A 123 12.85 -2.65 -6.98
N GLN A 124 13.33 -1.56 -6.36
CA GLN A 124 14.65 -1.00 -6.63
C GLN A 124 15.74 -1.46 -5.66
N ALA A 125 15.39 -2.31 -4.66
CA ALA A 125 16.37 -2.91 -3.78
C ALA A 125 17.40 -3.70 -4.62
N PRO A 126 18.72 -3.48 -4.44
CA PRO A 126 19.73 -4.07 -5.31
C PRO A 126 19.63 -5.59 -5.43
N GLU A 127 19.41 -6.29 -4.32
CA GLU A 127 19.25 -7.74 -4.28
C GLU A 127 17.98 -8.24 -5.01
N VAL A 128 16.96 -7.39 -5.11
CA VAL A 128 15.73 -7.67 -5.89
C VAL A 128 16.00 -7.44 -7.37
N VAL A 129 16.61 -6.32 -7.73
CA VAL A 129 16.99 -5.99 -9.13
C VAL A 129 17.87 -7.08 -9.73
N ASP A 130 18.83 -7.61 -8.97
CA ASP A 130 19.77 -8.63 -9.44
C ASP A 130 19.11 -10.01 -9.63
N ARG A 131 18.02 -10.30 -8.94
CA ARG A 131 17.45 -11.65 -8.84
C ARG A 131 16.06 -11.81 -9.41
N LEU A 132 15.25 -10.76 -9.47
CA LEU A 132 13.88 -10.82 -9.98
C LEU A 132 13.90 -10.88 -11.51
N GLU A 133 13.17 -11.85 -12.09
CA GLU A 133 13.23 -12.09 -13.55
C GLU A 133 12.65 -10.92 -14.35
N ARG A 134 11.45 -10.44 -14.00
CA ARG A 134 10.73 -9.40 -14.76
C ARG A 134 10.08 -8.36 -13.85
N GLY A 135 9.53 -8.80 -12.76
CA GLY A 135 8.77 -8.00 -11.82
C GLY A 135 8.05 -8.88 -10.81
N ALA A 136 7.29 -8.25 -9.95
CA ALA A 136 6.49 -8.89 -8.92
C ALA A 136 5.06 -8.37 -8.95
N ASP A 137 4.11 -9.18 -8.54
CA ASP A 137 2.77 -8.70 -8.20
C ASP A 137 2.76 -8.20 -6.76
N LEU A 138 2.10 -7.07 -6.52
CA LEU A 138 1.67 -6.64 -5.21
C LEU A 138 0.14 -6.79 -5.15
N SER A 139 -0.34 -7.67 -4.30
CA SER A 139 -1.74 -8.04 -4.25
C SER A 139 -2.38 -7.56 -2.96
N LEU A 140 -3.59 -6.99 -3.07
CA LEU A 140 -4.50 -6.83 -1.95
C LEU A 140 -5.27 -8.14 -1.78
N THR A 141 -5.03 -8.84 -0.67
CA THR A 141 -5.63 -10.16 -0.40
C THR A 141 -6.85 -10.07 0.51
N ARG A 142 -6.88 -9.06 1.38
CA ARG A 142 -7.94 -8.87 2.38
C ARG A 142 -8.00 -7.42 2.85
N VAL A 143 -9.20 -6.97 3.23
CA VAL A 143 -9.43 -5.69 3.91
C VAL A 143 -10.34 -5.92 5.09
N GLU A 144 -9.93 -5.48 6.27
CA GLU A 144 -10.77 -5.26 7.43
C GLU A 144 -10.81 -3.77 7.74
N GLY A 145 -12.00 -3.21 7.90
CA GLY A 145 -12.17 -1.78 8.18
C GLY A 145 -13.61 -1.32 7.96
N PRO A 146 -13.93 -0.06 8.35
CA PRO A 146 -15.30 0.45 8.33
C PRO A 146 -15.82 0.82 6.94
N GLY A 147 -14.95 0.96 5.94
CA GLY A 147 -15.30 1.38 4.59
C GLY A 147 -14.54 0.63 3.51
N ALA A 148 -14.79 1.00 2.25
CA ALA A 148 -14.06 0.45 1.12
C ALA A 148 -12.68 1.10 0.98
N VAL A 149 -11.74 0.32 0.41
CA VAL A 149 -10.41 0.75 0.02
C VAL A 149 -10.27 0.59 -1.48
N HIS A 150 -9.78 1.62 -2.15
CA HIS A 150 -9.50 1.60 -3.58
C HIS A 150 -8.09 2.09 -3.84
N LEU A 151 -7.42 1.50 -4.82
CA LEU A 151 -6.13 1.92 -5.34
C LEU A 151 -6.26 2.16 -6.84
N PHE A 152 -5.85 3.33 -7.31
CA PHE A 152 -5.90 3.64 -8.74
C PHE A 152 -4.77 4.56 -9.18
N LEU A 153 -4.40 4.43 -10.45
CA LEU A 153 -3.50 5.34 -11.15
C LEU A 153 -4.30 6.29 -12.03
N GLN A 154 -3.81 7.52 -12.19
CA GLN A 154 -4.40 8.49 -13.11
C GLN A 154 -3.32 9.30 -13.81
N GLU A 155 -3.32 9.28 -15.15
CA GLU A 155 -2.39 10.04 -15.98
C GLU A 155 -3.04 11.37 -16.39
N GLY A 156 -2.71 12.45 -15.65
CA GLY A 156 -3.26 13.78 -15.93
C GLY A 156 -4.71 13.97 -15.47
N VAL A 157 -5.23 15.20 -15.65
CA VAL A 157 -6.50 15.65 -15.08
C VAL A 157 -7.73 15.08 -15.81
N SER A 158 -7.55 14.57 -17.01
CA SER A 158 -8.65 14.18 -17.92
C SER A 158 -8.64 12.71 -18.30
N SER A 159 -7.73 11.91 -17.73
CA SER A 159 -7.68 10.48 -18.01
C SER A 159 -8.61 9.70 -17.08
N GLU A 160 -9.19 8.64 -17.60
CA GLU A 160 -9.95 7.70 -16.82
C GLU A 160 -9.04 7.02 -15.77
N PRO A 161 -9.45 6.93 -14.49
CA PRO A 161 -8.69 6.22 -13.47
C PRO A 161 -8.50 4.74 -13.83
N LEU A 162 -7.28 4.26 -13.78
CA LEU A 162 -6.96 2.83 -13.86
C LEU A 162 -7.05 2.24 -12.45
N VAL A 163 -8.18 1.62 -12.14
CA VAL A 163 -8.39 0.97 -10.84
C VAL A 163 -7.58 -0.32 -10.78
N LEU A 164 -6.64 -0.38 -9.83
CA LEU A 164 -5.80 -1.53 -9.57
C LEU A 164 -6.43 -2.44 -8.52
N TRP A 165 -6.96 -1.84 -7.44
CA TRP A 165 -7.65 -2.55 -6.37
C TRP A 165 -8.97 -1.88 -6.01
N SER A 166 -9.96 -2.70 -5.67
CA SER A 166 -11.22 -2.27 -5.07
C SER A 166 -11.72 -3.34 -4.11
N SER A 167 -11.78 -3.03 -2.83
CA SER A 167 -12.29 -3.98 -1.82
C SER A 167 -13.80 -4.23 -1.91
N THR A 168 -14.49 -3.57 -2.85
CA THR A 168 -15.91 -3.81 -3.13
C THR A 168 -16.15 -4.94 -4.14
N THR A 169 -15.08 -5.50 -4.68
CA THR A 169 -15.09 -6.63 -5.61
C THR A 169 -14.23 -7.78 -5.06
N ASP A 170 -14.25 -8.94 -5.73
CA ASP A 170 -13.55 -10.12 -5.25
C ASP A 170 -12.04 -9.90 -5.09
N LEU A 171 -11.48 -10.35 -3.98
CA LEU A 171 -10.05 -10.39 -3.68
C LEU A 171 -9.53 -11.83 -3.85
N PRO A 172 -8.25 -12.04 -4.17
CA PRO A 172 -7.19 -11.05 -4.29
C PRO A 172 -7.19 -10.29 -5.62
N GLN A 173 -6.63 -9.06 -5.61
CA GLN A 173 -6.39 -8.25 -6.81
C GLN A 173 -4.94 -7.78 -6.81
N SER A 174 -4.30 -7.85 -7.96
CA SER A 174 -2.85 -7.61 -8.09
C SER A 174 -2.56 -6.35 -8.91
N ALA A 175 -1.55 -5.61 -8.47
CA ALA A 175 -0.88 -4.57 -9.21
C ALA A 175 0.51 -5.07 -9.62
N TRP A 176 0.83 -5.01 -10.92
CA TRP A 176 2.13 -5.41 -11.42
C TRP A 176 3.19 -4.35 -11.14
N MET A 177 4.31 -4.77 -10.55
CA MET A 177 5.50 -3.97 -10.30
C MET A 177 6.62 -4.48 -11.21
N GLU A 178 6.98 -3.73 -12.25
CA GLU A 178 8.14 -4.08 -13.07
C GLU A 178 9.44 -3.98 -12.26
N VAL A 179 10.43 -4.82 -12.54
CA VAL A 179 11.72 -4.77 -11.86
C VAL A 179 12.40 -3.40 -12.04
N ASN A 180 13.03 -2.88 -11.00
CA ASN A 180 13.71 -1.59 -10.97
C ASN A 180 12.79 -0.39 -11.28
N THR A 181 11.56 -0.44 -10.79
CA THR A 181 10.60 0.67 -10.90
C THR A 181 10.16 1.18 -9.53
N HIS A 182 9.66 2.42 -9.54
CA HIS A 182 9.10 3.12 -8.40
C HIS A 182 7.83 3.85 -8.85
N THR A 183 6.73 3.67 -8.14
CA THR A 183 5.41 4.20 -8.54
C THR A 183 4.59 4.59 -7.32
N HIS A 184 3.86 5.68 -7.43
CA HIS A 184 2.83 6.10 -6.48
C HIS A 184 1.45 6.04 -7.11
N ALA A 185 0.43 5.77 -6.29
CA ALA A 185 -0.96 5.69 -6.70
C ALA A 185 -1.86 6.45 -5.72
N ASN A 186 -3.11 6.67 -6.11
CA ASN A 186 -4.12 7.20 -5.21
C ASN A 186 -4.70 6.05 -4.39
N TRP A 187 -4.58 6.12 -3.04
CA TRP A 187 -5.24 5.22 -2.11
C TRP A 187 -6.45 5.93 -1.53
N VAL A 188 -7.64 5.39 -1.71
CA VAL A 188 -8.88 6.00 -1.23
C VAL A 188 -9.49 5.16 -0.14
N PHE A 189 -9.79 5.80 0.99
CA PHE A 189 -10.54 5.23 2.11
C PHE A 189 -11.89 5.93 2.20
N THR A 190 -12.97 5.17 2.04
CA THR A 190 -14.32 5.75 1.92
C THR A 190 -14.94 6.15 3.26
N ARG A 191 -14.33 5.75 4.39
CA ARG A 191 -14.74 6.12 5.74
C ARG A 191 -13.53 6.24 6.66
N PRO A 192 -13.55 7.13 7.65
CA PRO A 192 -12.54 7.13 8.71
C PRO A 192 -12.64 5.87 9.57
N GLY A 193 -11.54 5.48 10.20
CA GLY A 193 -11.45 4.35 11.11
C GLY A 193 -10.16 3.56 10.96
N ALA A 194 -10.07 2.45 11.70
CA ALA A 194 -8.96 1.52 11.66
C ALA A 194 -9.11 0.54 10.49
N TYR A 195 -8.04 0.32 9.73
CA TYR A 195 -7.98 -0.63 8.62
C TYR A 195 -6.79 -1.57 8.77
N LEU A 196 -7.01 -2.83 8.46
CA LEU A 196 -5.98 -3.84 8.27
C LEU A 196 -6.05 -4.32 6.83
N LEU A 197 -4.95 -4.15 6.10
CA LEU A 197 -4.84 -4.54 4.69
C LEU A 197 -3.89 -5.73 4.59
N GLY A 198 -4.40 -6.90 4.23
CA GLY A 198 -3.59 -8.06 3.87
C GLY A 198 -2.96 -7.82 2.51
N LEU A 199 -1.64 -7.78 2.47
CA LEU A 199 -0.86 -7.58 1.26
C LEU A 199 0.01 -8.81 1.00
N GLU A 200 0.28 -9.06 -0.28
CA GLU A 200 1.15 -10.15 -0.70
C GLU A 200 2.00 -9.72 -1.88
N SER A 201 3.29 -10.03 -1.81
CA SER A 201 4.21 -9.90 -2.94
C SER A 201 4.54 -11.29 -3.50
N THR A 202 4.35 -11.48 -4.81
CA THR A 202 4.74 -12.72 -5.51
C THR A 202 5.57 -12.41 -6.75
N GLY A 203 6.53 -13.29 -7.06
CA GLY A 203 7.38 -13.12 -8.23
C GLY A 203 8.08 -14.41 -8.62
N THR A 204 8.94 -14.32 -9.65
CA THR A 204 9.81 -15.42 -10.09
C THR A 204 11.24 -14.91 -10.17
N LEU A 205 12.16 -15.64 -9.59
CA LEU A 205 13.58 -15.31 -9.67
C LEU A 205 14.17 -15.74 -11.00
N VAL A 206 15.31 -15.16 -11.38
CA VAL A 206 16.02 -15.48 -12.65
C VAL A 206 16.43 -16.94 -12.79
N ASP A 207 16.49 -17.69 -11.69
CA ASP A 207 16.74 -19.14 -11.71
C ASP A 207 15.45 -19.97 -11.84
N GLY A 208 14.30 -19.32 -12.01
CA GLY A 208 12.97 -19.94 -12.10
C GLY A 208 12.30 -20.23 -10.77
N THR A 209 12.90 -19.88 -9.63
CA THR A 209 12.31 -20.10 -8.31
C THR A 209 11.14 -19.16 -8.08
N PRO A 210 9.93 -19.64 -7.78
CA PRO A 210 8.83 -18.79 -7.36
C PRO A 210 9.07 -18.30 -5.95
N VAL A 211 8.71 -17.02 -5.71
CA VAL A 211 8.83 -16.37 -4.39
C VAL A 211 7.52 -15.74 -3.98
N ARG A 212 7.27 -15.72 -2.67
CA ARG A 212 6.04 -15.19 -2.09
C ARG A 212 6.27 -14.73 -0.65
N ALA A 213 5.72 -13.56 -0.31
CA ALA A 213 5.65 -13.07 1.06
C ALA A 213 4.35 -12.30 1.28
N GLY A 214 3.71 -12.52 2.41
CA GLY A 214 2.53 -11.78 2.85
C GLY A 214 2.85 -10.97 4.10
N ALA A 215 2.14 -9.84 4.26
CA ALA A 215 2.23 -8.97 5.43
C ALA A 215 0.93 -8.19 5.62
N THR A 216 0.73 -7.63 6.82
CA THR A 216 -0.41 -6.76 7.12
C THR A 216 0.02 -5.31 7.23
N LEU A 217 -0.56 -4.45 6.40
CA LEU A 217 -0.40 -3.01 6.55
C LEU A 217 -1.52 -2.45 7.44
N ARG A 218 -1.14 -1.72 8.49
CA ARG A 218 -2.04 -1.03 9.40
C ARG A 218 -2.24 0.41 8.95
N VAL A 219 -3.50 0.85 8.84
CA VAL A 219 -3.82 2.21 8.40
C VAL A 219 -4.85 2.82 9.35
N ALA A 220 -4.48 3.88 10.03
CA ALA A 220 -5.38 4.74 10.79
C ALA A 220 -5.87 5.86 9.89
N VAL A 221 -7.18 6.01 9.71
CA VAL A 221 -7.78 7.00 8.79
C VAL A 221 -8.63 7.99 9.57
N GLY A 222 -8.26 9.29 9.50
CA GLY A 222 -8.89 10.39 10.22
C GLY A 222 -8.21 10.70 11.56
N ASP A 223 -8.28 11.95 11.97
CA ASP A 223 -7.63 12.46 13.20
C ASP A 223 -8.23 11.92 14.49
N GLU A 224 -9.47 11.43 14.46
CA GLU A 224 -10.18 10.85 15.60
C GLU A 224 -9.73 9.40 15.94
N VAL A 225 -8.93 8.77 15.08
CA VAL A 225 -8.45 7.39 15.23
C VAL A 225 -7.10 7.39 15.93
N ASP A 226 -7.00 6.75 17.08
CA ASP A 226 -5.70 6.57 17.73
C ASP A 226 -4.91 5.47 16.98
N PRO A 227 -3.79 5.80 16.33
CA PRO A 227 -2.98 4.80 15.65
C PRO A 227 -2.43 3.71 16.57
N ALA A 228 -2.27 3.99 17.85
CA ALA A 228 -1.78 3.01 18.83
C ALA A 228 -2.74 1.83 19.02
N ASP A 229 -4.05 2.05 18.83
CA ASP A 229 -5.05 0.99 18.93
C ASP A 229 -4.92 -0.07 17.83
N LEU A 230 -4.21 0.23 16.74
CA LEU A 230 -4.01 -0.71 15.62
C LEU A 230 -2.85 -1.66 15.86
N LEU A 231 -1.95 -1.36 16.78
CA LEU A 231 -0.74 -2.16 17.00
C LEU A 231 -1.01 -3.57 17.53
N GLU A 232 -2.10 -3.70 18.28
CA GLU A 232 -2.53 -4.97 18.86
C GLU A 232 -3.55 -5.72 17.98
N GLN A 233 -3.94 -5.12 16.84
CA GLN A 233 -4.91 -5.72 15.93
C GLN A 233 -4.21 -6.61 14.90
N GLU A 234 -4.78 -7.81 14.69
CA GLU A 234 -4.36 -8.75 13.66
C GLU A 234 -5.52 -9.00 12.71
N LEU A 235 -5.21 -9.26 11.44
CA LEU A 235 -6.20 -9.76 10.48
C LEU A 235 -6.77 -11.08 11.02
N GLY A 236 -8.10 -11.19 11.12
CA GLY A 236 -8.74 -12.45 11.46
C GLY A 236 -8.37 -13.55 10.45
N GLU A 237 -8.62 -14.82 10.78
CA GLU A 237 -8.40 -15.93 9.84
C GLU A 237 -9.27 -15.79 8.59
N ALA A 238 -8.72 -16.10 7.42
CA ALA A 238 -9.48 -16.10 6.18
C ALA A 238 -10.57 -17.19 6.22
N PRO A 239 -11.77 -16.97 5.65
CA PRO A 239 -12.87 -17.93 5.68
C PRO A 239 -12.60 -19.30 4.98
N GLY A 240 -11.37 -19.61 4.63
CA GLY A 240 -10.95 -20.84 3.97
C GLY A 240 -9.85 -21.62 4.69
N ASP A 241 -9.15 -21.04 5.66
CA ASP A 241 -7.98 -21.67 6.29
C ASP A 241 -8.36 -22.68 7.39
N ALA A 242 -9.57 -22.61 7.93
CA ALA A 242 -10.08 -23.56 8.92
C ALA A 242 -10.31 -24.99 8.38
N ALA A 243 -10.34 -25.20 7.05
CA ALA A 243 -10.60 -26.50 6.44
C ALA A 243 -9.34 -27.37 6.22
N ALA A 244 -8.14 -26.80 6.33
CA ALA A 244 -6.88 -27.52 6.06
C ALA A 244 -6.25 -28.17 7.31
N ALA A 245 -6.73 -27.84 8.51
CA ALA A 245 -6.17 -28.35 9.78
C ALA A 245 -6.87 -29.62 10.32
N GLY A 246 -7.88 -30.17 9.63
CA GLY A 246 -8.82 -31.14 10.18
C GLY A 246 -8.72 -32.60 9.67
N ASP A 247 -7.74 -32.98 8.84
CA ASP A 247 -7.64 -34.39 8.39
C ASP A 247 -6.22 -34.96 8.43
N ALA A 248 -5.74 -35.17 9.66
CA ALA A 248 -4.59 -36.05 9.93
C ALA A 248 -4.88 -36.93 11.15
N GLY A 249 -5.81 -37.89 11.01
CA GLY A 249 -6.10 -38.78 12.12
C GLY A 249 -6.91 -40.00 11.72
N GLY A 250 -6.22 -41.11 11.41
CA GLY A 250 -6.86 -42.40 11.51
C GLY A 250 -6.68 -43.35 10.34
N ALA A 251 -5.49 -43.92 10.19
CA ALA A 251 -5.35 -45.21 9.51
C ALA A 251 -5.75 -46.33 10.50
N PRO A 252 -6.61 -47.29 10.15
CA PRO A 252 -6.79 -48.50 10.94
C PRO A 252 -5.64 -49.46 10.65
N GLU A 253 -4.99 -49.90 11.71
CA GLU A 253 -4.09 -51.06 11.64
C GLU A 253 -4.86 -52.38 11.44
N PRO A 254 -4.20 -53.42 10.89
CA PRO A 254 -4.80 -54.65 10.40
C PRO A 254 -5.30 -55.62 11.46
#